data_f751c0bf285b02fe8085fc1fad815c3e
#
_entry.id   f751c0bf285b02fe8085fc1fad815c3e
#
_cell.length_a   1.000
_cell.length_b   1.000
_cell.length_c   1.000
_cell.angle_alpha   90.00
_cell.angle_beta   90.00
_cell.angle_gamma   90.00
#
_symmetry.space_group_name_H-M   'P 1'
#
loop_
_entity.id
_entity.type
_entity.pdbx_description
1 polymer ?
#
loop_
_entity_poly.entity_id
_entity_poly.type
_entity_poly.pdbx_seq_one_letter_code
_entity_poly.pdbx_strand_id
1 'polypeptide(L)'
;TGSFGKTFIKYLLKKKYPFKKIIIFSRDELKQHEMSQSSDFNEKNFKQLRYFIGDVRDKDRLNWATKEVDYIIHSAALKQVPTGEYNPFEVIKTNIVGSQNVVESAINNNVKKVISLSTDKAVSPINLYGASKLCADKLFISSNNIKGKKKISFSVVRYGNVMGSRGSVLPEFLKQSQRGYFKITDKQMTRFNISLSEAVDMVIWALDNTIGGEIIVP
;
A
#
# COMPACT_ATOMS: atom_id res chain seq x y z
N THR A 1 6.76 -5.16 2.47
CA THR A 1 8.21 -4.99 2.71
C THR A 1 8.68 -3.54 2.60
N GLY A 2 7.83 -2.59 2.17
CA GLY A 2 8.11 -1.15 2.18
C GLY A 2 7.95 -0.49 3.55
N SER A 3 8.25 0.83 3.65
CA SER A 3 8.18 1.58 4.93
C SER A 3 6.80 1.43 5.59
N PHE A 4 5.72 1.72 4.88
CA PHE A 4 4.37 1.56 5.41
C PHE A 4 4.09 0.13 5.87
N GLY A 5 4.33 -0.88 5.02
CA GLY A 5 4.02 -2.28 5.35
C GLY A 5 4.76 -2.78 6.59
N LYS A 6 6.05 -2.44 6.73
CA LYS A 6 6.83 -2.78 7.93
C LYS A 6 6.25 -2.12 9.19
N THR A 7 5.93 -0.81 9.11
CA THR A 7 5.35 -0.07 10.25
C THR A 7 3.96 -0.61 10.62
N PHE A 8 3.13 -0.90 9.62
CA PHE A 8 1.79 -1.47 9.82
C PHE A 8 1.86 -2.83 10.53
N ILE A 9 2.70 -3.75 10.05
CA ILE A 9 2.86 -5.08 10.67
C ILE A 9 3.43 -4.94 12.09
N LYS A 10 4.45 -4.11 12.29
CA LYS A 10 5.02 -3.85 13.62
C LYS A 10 3.98 -3.30 14.61
N TYR A 11 3.10 -2.41 14.13
CA TYR A 11 1.98 -1.90 14.93
C TYR A 11 1.01 -3.04 15.33
N LEU A 12 0.58 -3.88 14.38
CA LEU A 12 -0.30 -5.01 14.66
C LEU A 12 0.30 -5.98 15.67
N LEU A 13 1.57 -6.31 15.54
CA LEU A 13 2.28 -7.21 16.45
C LEU A 13 2.41 -6.61 17.85
N LYS A 14 2.79 -5.33 17.94
CA LYS A 14 2.93 -4.61 19.22
C LYS A 14 1.61 -4.49 19.96
N LYS A 15 0.52 -4.22 19.26
CA LYS A 15 -0.84 -4.11 19.83
C LYS A 15 -1.50 -5.47 20.04
N LYS A 16 -0.85 -6.58 19.67
CA LYS A 16 -1.36 -7.95 19.82
C LYS A 16 -2.74 -8.15 19.20
N TYR A 17 -2.97 -7.56 18.00
CA TYR A 17 -4.22 -7.80 17.27
C TYR A 17 -4.44 -9.31 17.07
N PRO A 18 -5.68 -9.81 17.22
CA PRO A 18 -5.97 -11.25 17.24
C PRO A 18 -5.99 -11.90 15.85
N PHE A 19 -5.01 -11.58 15.01
CA PHE A 19 -4.86 -12.23 13.70
C PHE A 19 -4.17 -13.61 13.84
N LYS A 20 -4.77 -14.63 13.28
CA LYS A 20 -4.19 -15.98 13.24
C LYS A 20 -2.97 -16.04 12.33
N LYS A 21 -3.03 -15.35 11.19
CA LYS A 21 -1.97 -15.27 10.18
C LYS A 21 -1.91 -13.87 9.58
N ILE A 22 -0.71 -13.39 9.28
CA ILE A 22 -0.44 -12.16 8.53
C ILE A 22 0.43 -12.55 7.34
N ILE A 23 -0.11 -12.42 6.15
CA ILE A 23 0.58 -12.75 4.90
C ILE A 23 1.25 -11.48 4.35
N ILE A 24 2.56 -11.56 4.15
CA ILE A 24 3.38 -10.52 3.55
C ILE A 24 3.63 -10.90 2.11
N PHE A 25 2.83 -10.33 1.20
CA PHE A 25 2.93 -10.59 -0.23
C PHE A 25 3.75 -9.51 -0.93
N SER A 26 4.86 -9.85 -1.54
CA SER A 26 5.68 -8.91 -2.31
C SER A 26 6.59 -9.64 -3.29
N ARG A 27 7.00 -8.94 -4.36
CA ARG A 27 7.88 -9.48 -5.41
C ARG A 27 9.37 -9.49 -5.07
N ASP A 28 9.78 -8.69 -4.07
CA ASP A 28 11.18 -8.48 -3.71
C ASP A 28 11.61 -9.51 -2.67
N GLU A 29 12.28 -10.56 -3.12
CA GLU A 29 12.80 -11.66 -2.30
C GLU A 29 13.76 -11.16 -1.24
N LEU A 30 14.73 -10.32 -1.64
CA LEU A 30 15.76 -9.82 -0.72
C LEU A 30 15.14 -9.05 0.45
N LYS A 31 14.18 -8.15 0.16
CA LYS A 31 13.48 -7.41 1.24
C LYS A 31 12.63 -8.32 2.12
N GLN A 32 12.07 -9.40 1.59
CA GLN A 32 11.39 -10.39 2.41
C GLN A 32 12.37 -11.13 3.31
N HIS A 33 13.50 -11.58 2.75
CA HIS A 33 14.55 -12.24 3.51
C HIS A 33 15.09 -11.34 4.64
N GLU A 34 15.52 -10.11 4.32
CA GLU A 34 15.98 -9.15 5.32
C GLU A 34 14.94 -8.91 6.43
N MET A 35 13.67 -8.80 6.04
CA MET A 35 12.58 -8.62 6.99
C MET A 35 12.42 -9.85 7.90
N SER A 36 12.47 -11.05 7.33
CA SER A 36 12.32 -12.30 8.08
C SER A 36 13.48 -12.56 9.06
N GLN A 37 14.66 -12.03 8.78
CA GLN A 37 15.82 -12.17 9.67
C GLN A 37 15.84 -11.14 10.81
N SER A 38 15.11 -10.05 10.68
CA SER A 38 15.10 -9.01 11.72
C SER A 38 14.32 -9.45 12.96
N SER A 39 14.76 -9.04 14.14
CA SER A 39 14.11 -9.35 15.43
C SER A 39 12.65 -8.88 15.50
N ASP A 40 12.31 -7.83 14.76
CA ASP A 40 10.96 -7.27 14.71
C ASP A 40 9.95 -8.14 13.96
N PHE A 41 10.41 -9.05 13.06
CA PHE A 41 9.54 -9.74 12.11
C PHE A 41 9.89 -11.22 11.85
N ASN A 42 10.82 -11.81 12.60
CA ASN A 42 11.21 -13.20 12.35
C ASN A 42 10.11 -14.19 12.81
N GLU A 43 9.99 -15.30 12.09
CA GLU A 43 8.98 -16.32 12.38
C GLU A 43 9.19 -17.03 13.72
N LYS A 44 10.39 -17.03 14.27
CA LYS A 44 10.68 -17.60 15.60
C LYS A 44 9.96 -16.82 16.69
N ASN A 45 9.94 -15.48 16.56
CA ASN A 45 9.26 -14.59 17.51
C ASN A 45 7.78 -14.42 17.17
N PHE A 46 7.42 -14.49 15.87
CA PHE A 46 6.08 -14.18 15.38
C PHE A 46 5.54 -15.29 14.46
N LYS A 47 5.09 -16.40 15.05
CA LYS A 47 4.59 -17.58 14.34
C LYS A 47 3.41 -17.33 13.39
N GLN A 48 2.73 -16.18 13.53
CA GLN A 48 1.64 -15.76 12.64
C GLN A 48 2.10 -15.16 11.31
N LEU A 49 3.37 -14.78 11.15
CA LEU A 49 3.89 -14.20 9.90
C LEU A 49 4.08 -15.27 8.82
N ARG A 50 3.70 -14.95 7.59
CA ARG A 50 3.92 -15.77 6.40
C ARG A 50 4.44 -14.90 5.27
N TYR A 51 5.54 -15.30 4.68
CA TYR A 51 6.20 -14.59 3.59
C TYR A 51 5.90 -15.26 2.26
N PHE A 52 5.15 -14.56 1.40
CA PHE A 52 4.78 -15.04 0.08
C PHE A 52 5.44 -14.19 -1.00
N ILE A 53 6.33 -14.79 -1.78
CA ILE A 53 6.87 -14.15 -2.98
C ILE A 53 5.82 -14.19 -4.08
N GLY A 54 5.53 -13.01 -4.64
CA GLY A 54 4.60 -12.85 -5.76
C GLY A 54 4.44 -11.39 -6.18
N ASP A 55 3.97 -11.19 -7.39
CA ASP A 55 3.70 -9.88 -7.97
C ASP A 55 2.19 -9.69 -8.10
N VAL A 56 1.68 -8.49 -7.82
CA VAL A 56 0.25 -8.16 -7.99
C VAL A 56 -0.20 -8.25 -9.46
N ARG A 57 0.74 -8.22 -10.39
CA ARG A 57 0.48 -8.42 -11.83
C ARG A 57 0.18 -9.87 -12.19
N ASP A 58 0.61 -10.82 -11.34
CA ASP A 58 0.33 -12.24 -11.48
C ASP A 58 -0.99 -12.58 -10.75
N LYS A 59 -2.05 -12.67 -11.55
CA LYS A 59 -3.40 -12.92 -11.07
C LYS A 59 -3.53 -14.27 -10.36
N ASP A 60 -2.93 -15.31 -10.92
CA ASP A 60 -3.05 -16.68 -10.39
C ASP A 60 -2.32 -16.80 -9.06
N ARG A 61 -1.09 -16.26 -9.00
CA ARG A 61 -0.32 -16.22 -7.76
C ARG A 61 -1.03 -15.43 -6.66
N LEU A 62 -1.63 -14.29 -7.01
CA LEU A 62 -2.37 -13.47 -6.07
C LEU A 62 -3.64 -14.18 -5.58
N ASN A 63 -4.38 -14.83 -6.48
CA ASN A 63 -5.56 -15.62 -6.14
C ASN A 63 -5.22 -16.76 -5.17
N TRP A 64 -4.07 -17.41 -5.34
CA TRP A 64 -3.56 -18.39 -4.38
C TRP A 64 -3.22 -17.77 -3.02
N ALA A 65 -2.54 -16.65 -3.00
CA ALA A 65 -2.10 -15.98 -1.78
C ALA A 65 -3.26 -15.42 -0.94
N THR A 66 -4.40 -15.15 -1.55
CA THR A 66 -5.59 -14.61 -0.88
C THR A 66 -6.61 -15.65 -0.43
N LYS A 67 -6.32 -16.95 -0.60
CA LYS A 67 -7.18 -18.03 -0.07
C LYS A 67 -7.28 -17.94 1.45
N GLU A 68 -8.50 -18.00 1.97
CA GLU A 68 -8.80 -17.93 3.41
C GLU A 68 -8.29 -16.61 4.07
N VAL A 69 -8.15 -15.54 3.31
CA VAL A 69 -7.78 -14.22 3.82
C VAL A 69 -9.06 -13.43 4.11
N ASP A 70 -9.16 -12.89 5.32
CA ASP A 70 -10.29 -12.05 5.73
C ASP A 70 -10.13 -10.59 5.28
N TYR A 71 -8.92 -10.05 5.34
CA TYR A 71 -8.63 -8.63 5.12
C TYR A 71 -7.44 -8.42 4.21
N ILE A 72 -7.53 -7.50 3.27
CA ILE A 72 -6.42 -7.13 2.39
C ILE A 72 -6.11 -5.63 2.57
N ILE A 73 -4.84 -5.32 2.84
CA ILE A 73 -4.31 -3.97 2.77
C ILE A 73 -3.43 -3.88 1.52
N HIS A 74 -3.97 -3.25 0.48
CA HIS A 74 -3.28 -3.10 -0.81
C HIS A 74 -2.40 -1.85 -0.83
N SER A 75 -1.10 -2.06 -0.68
CA SER A 75 -0.09 -0.98 -0.67
C SER A 75 0.94 -1.08 -1.81
N ALA A 76 0.79 -2.06 -2.70
CA ALA A 76 1.72 -2.24 -3.82
C ALA A 76 1.47 -1.18 -4.91
N ALA A 77 2.52 -0.44 -5.26
CA ALA A 77 2.48 0.52 -6.36
C ALA A 77 3.89 0.90 -6.84
N LEU A 78 4.01 1.30 -8.10
CA LEU A 78 5.13 2.10 -8.59
C LEU A 78 4.80 3.57 -8.36
N LYS A 79 5.70 4.31 -7.68
CA LYS A 79 5.42 5.68 -7.21
C LYS A 79 6.47 6.73 -7.61
N GLN A 80 7.59 6.29 -8.18
CA GLN A 80 8.65 7.20 -8.62
C GLN A 80 8.26 7.86 -9.95
N VAL A 81 7.97 9.16 -9.91
CA VAL A 81 7.42 9.89 -11.06
C VAL A 81 8.34 9.84 -12.27
N PRO A 82 9.64 10.23 -12.21
CA PRO A 82 10.50 10.19 -13.41
C PRO A 82 10.64 8.78 -14.01
N THR A 83 10.81 7.78 -13.15
CA THR A 83 10.91 6.37 -13.60
C THR A 83 9.60 5.88 -14.20
N GLY A 84 8.47 6.35 -13.66
CA GLY A 84 7.14 6.00 -14.15
C GLY A 84 6.83 6.61 -15.51
N GLU A 85 7.18 7.88 -15.72
CA GLU A 85 7.02 8.55 -17.00
C GLU A 85 7.86 7.89 -18.10
N TYR A 86 9.04 7.39 -17.73
CA TYR A 86 9.91 6.65 -18.67
C TYR A 86 9.41 5.23 -18.94
N ASN A 87 8.68 4.61 -18.00
CA ASN A 87 8.17 3.23 -18.09
C ASN A 87 6.64 3.18 -17.90
N PRO A 88 5.84 3.85 -18.75
CA PRO A 88 4.42 4.07 -18.50
C PRO A 88 3.62 2.77 -18.40
N PHE A 89 3.91 1.80 -19.24
CA PHE A 89 3.16 0.54 -19.25
C PHE A 89 3.41 -0.31 -18.00
N GLU A 90 4.61 -0.24 -17.42
CA GLU A 90 4.91 -0.93 -16.15
C GLU A 90 4.15 -0.30 -14.98
N VAL A 91 3.94 1.04 -14.99
CA VAL A 91 3.07 1.73 -14.03
C VAL A 91 1.62 1.27 -14.20
N ILE A 92 1.10 1.23 -15.42
CA ILE A 92 -0.26 0.75 -15.73
C ILE A 92 -0.44 -0.69 -15.24
N LYS A 93 0.46 -1.59 -15.62
CA LYS A 93 0.41 -3.00 -15.20
C LYS A 93 0.39 -3.15 -13.68
N THR A 94 1.23 -2.39 -12.97
CA THR A 94 1.35 -2.54 -11.52
C THR A 94 0.21 -1.84 -10.78
N ASN A 95 -0.06 -0.57 -11.12
CA ASN A 95 -0.97 0.25 -10.34
C ASN A 95 -2.44 0.06 -10.74
N ILE A 96 -2.72 -0.28 -12.01
CA ILE A 96 -4.09 -0.44 -12.51
C ILE A 96 -4.43 -1.93 -12.62
N VAL A 97 -3.71 -2.68 -13.48
CA VAL A 97 -3.99 -4.11 -13.66
C VAL A 97 -3.77 -4.89 -12.35
N GLY A 98 -2.69 -4.57 -11.61
CA GLY A 98 -2.45 -5.16 -10.29
C GLY A 98 -3.57 -4.86 -9.29
N SER A 99 -4.15 -3.66 -9.30
CA SER A 99 -5.32 -3.32 -8.47
C SER A 99 -6.56 -4.12 -8.89
N GLN A 100 -6.79 -4.28 -10.20
CA GLN A 100 -7.88 -5.12 -10.72
C GLN A 100 -7.71 -6.58 -10.28
N ASN A 101 -6.50 -7.12 -10.36
CA ASN A 101 -6.21 -8.48 -9.89
C ASN A 101 -6.49 -8.65 -8.39
N VAL A 102 -6.19 -7.63 -7.57
CA VAL A 102 -6.53 -7.64 -6.13
C VAL A 102 -8.04 -7.68 -5.93
N VAL A 103 -8.79 -6.86 -6.66
CA VAL A 103 -10.27 -6.86 -6.60
C VAL A 103 -10.83 -8.23 -6.94
N GLU A 104 -10.43 -8.80 -8.08
CA GLU A 104 -10.94 -10.09 -8.55
C GLU A 104 -10.58 -11.22 -7.58
N SER A 105 -9.32 -11.27 -7.13
CA SER A 105 -8.87 -12.27 -6.17
C SER A 105 -9.62 -12.17 -4.83
N ALA A 106 -9.87 -10.94 -4.36
CA ALA A 106 -10.62 -10.70 -3.14
C ALA A 106 -12.09 -11.16 -3.26
N ILE A 107 -12.73 -10.85 -4.39
CA ILE A 107 -14.10 -11.30 -4.66
C ILE A 107 -14.14 -12.84 -4.75
N ASN A 108 -13.21 -13.47 -5.49
CA ASN A 108 -13.18 -14.92 -5.69
C ASN A 108 -12.99 -15.68 -4.37
N ASN A 109 -12.13 -15.18 -3.49
CA ASN A 109 -11.80 -15.82 -2.22
C ASN A 109 -12.66 -15.37 -1.03
N ASN A 110 -13.75 -14.62 -1.26
CA ASN A 110 -14.68 -14.15 -0.23
C ASN A 110 -13.99 -13.34 0.89
N VAL A 111 -13.01 -12.52 0.54
CA VAL A 111 -12.38 -11.57 1.47
C VAL A 111 -13.46 -10.65 2.05
N LYS A 112 -13.38 -10.33 3.32
CA LYS A 112 -14.40 -9.51 4.01
C LYS A 112 -14.23 -8.02 3.70
N LYS A 113 -12.98 -7.54 3.69
CA LYS A 113 -12.69 -6.12 3.47
C LYS A 113 -11.35 -5.91 2.78
N VAL A 114 -11.32 -4.96 1.85
CA VAL A 114 -10.10 -4.50 1.17
C VAL A 114 -9.93 -3.00 1.40
N ILE A 115 -8.78 -2.59 1.95
CA ILE A 115 -8.39 -1.20 2.04
C ILE A 115 -7.23 -0.95 1.07
N SER A 116 -7.46 -0.09 0.09
CA SER A 116 -6.43 0.34 -0.87
C SER A 116 -5.79 1.64 -0.42
N LEU A 117 -4.46 1.69 -0.42
CA LEU A 117 -3.72 2.92 -0.14
C LEU A 117 -3.60 3.77 -1.39
N SER A 118 -3.90 5.06 -1.26
CA SER A 118 -3.82 6.03 -2.33
C SER A 118 -3.01 7.26 -1.93
N THR A 119 -3.10 8.33 -2.68
CA THR A 119 -2.28 9.54 -2.54
C THR A 119 -3.08 10.79 -2.87
N ASP A 120 -2.68 11.92 -2.30
CA ASP A 120 -3.13 13.27 -2.67
C ASP A 120 -2.96 13.55 -4.18
N LYS A 121 -1.95 12.96 -4.81
CA LYS A 121 -1.65 13.10 -6.25
C LYS A 121 -2.68 12.45 -7.18
N ALA A 122 -3.62 11.67 -6.63
CA ALA A 122 -4.78 11.15 -7.35
C ALA A 122 -5.89 12.20 -7.51
N VAL A 123 -5.79 13.35 -6.82
CA VAL A 123 -6.69 14.49 -6.99
C VAL A 123 -6.12 15.40 -8.07
N SER A 124 -6.85 15.61 -9.17
CA SER A 124 -6.39 16.42 -10.32
C SER A 124 -4.96 16.06 -10.77
N PRO A 125 -4.72 14.82 -11.21
CA PRO A 125 -3.38 14.30 -11.45
C PRO A 125 -2.68 15.02 -12.61
N ILE A 126 -1.44 15.43 -12.38
CA ILE A 126 -0.57 16.08 -13.39
C ILE A 126 0.54 15.15 -13.90
N ASN A 127 0.56 13.90 -13.47
CA ASN A 127 1.54 12.89 -13.89
C ASN A 127 0.91 11.49 -13.89
N LEU A 128 1.59 10.54 -14.54
CA LEU A 128 1.10 9.16 -14.68
C LEU A 128 0.91 8.46 -13.33
N TYR A 129 1.78 8.71 -12.35
CA TYR A 129 1.59 8.13 -11.03
C TYR A 129 0.24 8.54 -10.42
N GLY A 130 -0.06 9.84 -10.38
CA GLY A 130 -1.34 10.35 -9.90
C GLY A 130 -2.52 9.79 -10.69
N ALA A 131 -2.44 9.83 -12.03
CA ALA A 131 -3.49 9.29 -12.92
C ALA A 131 -3.73 7.80 -12.68
N SER A 132 -2.67 7.00 -12.55
CA SER A 132 -2.78 5.56 -12.29
C SER A 132 -3.41 5.27 -10.91
N LYS A 133 -3.12 6.10 -9.90
CA LYS A 133 -3.73 5.97 -8.57
C LYS A 133 -5.20 6.40 -8.58
N LEU A 134 -5.57 7.42 -9.35
CA LEU A 134 -6.97 7.79 -9.56
C LEU A 134 -7.75 6.63 -10.22
N CYS A 135 -7.19 6.00 -11.25
CA CYS A 135 -7.80 4.82 -11.88
C CYS A 135 -7.98 3.68 -10.86
N ALA A 136 -6.95 3.40 -10.06
CA ALA A 136 -7.01 2.38 -9.00
C ALA A 136 -8.10 2.71 -7.95
N ASP A 137 -8.21 3.96 -7.51
CA ASP A 137 -9.25 4.40 -6.58
C ASP A 137 -10.65 4.11 -7.16
N LYS A 138 -10.86 4.45 -8.43
CA LYS A 138 -12.13 4.18 -9.12
C LYS A 138 -12.43 2.68 -9.21
N LEU A 139 -11.42 1.84 -9.51
CA LEU A 139 -11.58 0.39 -9.54
C LEU A 139 -12.05 -0.15 -8.17
N PHE A 140 -11.38 0.23 -7.07
CA PHE A 140 -11.77 -0.24 -5.74
C PHE A 140 -13.16 0.24 -5.34
N ILE A 141 -13.48 1.51 -5.56
CA ILE A 141 -14.79 2.06 -5.19
C ILE A 141 -15.92 1.41 -6.00
N SER A 142 -15.77 1.31 -7.34
CA SER A 142 -16.78 0.70 -8.21
C SER A 142 -16.98 -0.79 -7.94
N SER A 143 -15.97 -1.46 -7.36
CA SER A 143 -16.05 -2.90 -7.05
C SER A 143 -17.14 -3.23 -6.02
N ASN A 144 -17.60 -2.26 -5.25
CA ASN A 144 -18.74 -2.44 -4.37
C ASN A 144 -20.05 -2.67 -5.15
N ASN A 145 -20.13 -2.24 -6.42
CA ASN A 145 -21.31 -2.44 -7.28
C ASN A 145 -21.27 -3.78 -8.02
N ILE A 146 -20.05 -4.31 -8.32
CA ILE A 146 -19.88 -5.52 -9.12
C ILE A 146 -19.69 -6.80 -8.29
N LYS A 147 -19.60 -6.69 -6.98
CA LYS A 147 -19.40 -7.84 -6.06
C LYS A 147 -20.57 -8.80 -5.96
N GLY A 148 -21.74 -8.44 -6.53
CA GLY A 148 -22.96 -9.23 -6.42
C GLY A 148 -23.45 -9.34 -4.97
N LYS A 149 -23.86 -10.54 -4.57
CA LYS A 149 -24.36 -10.83 -3.20
C LYS A 149 -23.23 -11.06 -2.17
N LYS A 150 -21.95 -10.94 -2.55
CA LYS A 150 -20.84 -11.20 -1.64
C LYS A 150 -20.71 -10.11 -0.58
N LYS A 151 -20.45 -10.52 0.65
CA LYS A 151 -20.30 -9.62 1.81
C LYS A 151 -18.88 -9.03 1.90
N ILE A 152 -18.34 -8.56 0.79
CA ILE A 152 -17.05 -7.88 0.73
C ILE A 152 -17.26 -6.37 0.63
N SER A 153 -16.36 -5.60 1.22
CA SER A 153 -16.31 -4.14 1.06
C SER A 153 -14.96 -3.66 0.60
N PHE A 154 -14.96 -2.62 -0.23
CA PHE A 154 -13.77 -1.97 -0.77
C PHE A 154 -13.79 -0.50 -0.41
N SER A 155 -12.73 0.00 0.22
CA SER A 155 -12.56 1.40 0.56
C SER A 155 -11.13 1.83 0.28
N VAL A 156 -10.92 3.13 0.16
CA VAL A 156 -9.63 3.75 -0.17
C VAL A 156 -9.22 4.67 0.97
N VAL A 157 -7.95 4.62 1.34
CA VAL A 157 -7.32 5.60 2.24
C VAL A 157 -6.35 6.44 1.41
N ARG A 158 -6.61 7.73 1.30
CA ARG A 158 -5.85 8.69 0.52
C ARG A 158 -5.15 9.66 1.45
N TYR A 159 -3.82 9.71 1.43
CA TYR A 159 -3.01 10.62 2.24
C TYR A 159 -1.88 11.24 1.43
N GLY A 160 -1.27 12.30 1.96
CA GLY A 160 -0.19 13.05 1.34
C GLY A 160 1.18 12.37 1.42
N ASN A 161 2.21 13.18 1.54
CA ASN A 161 3.58 12.70 1.63
C ASN A 161 3.85 12.08 3.01
N VAL A 162 4.25 10.81 3.03
CA VAL A 162 4.62 10.14 4.29
C VAL A 162 6.06 10.52 4.64
N MET A 163 6.22 11.25 5.73
CA MET A 163 7.53 11.73 6.20
C MET A 163 8.48 10.56 6.53
N GLY A 164 9.75 10.72 6.12
CA GLY A 164 10.77 9.71 6.38
C GLY A 164 10.60 8.39 5.62
N SER A 165 9.61 8.27 4.73
CA SER A 165 9.46 7.07 3.90
C SER A 165 10.61 6.94 2.89
N ARG A 166 10.96 5.70 2.52
CA ARG A 166 12.03 5.44 1.53
C ARG A 166 11.74 6.16 0.21
N GLY A 167 12.73 6.91 -0.26
CA GLY A 167 12.63 7.73 -1.48
C GLY A 167 11.83 9.04 -1.30
N SER A 168 11.58 9.48 -0.07
CA SER A 168 11.03 10.81 0.23
C SER A 168 12.13 11.87 0.34
N VAL A 169 11.72 13.16 0.35
CA VAL A 169 12.65 14.29 0.36
C VAL A 169 13.51 14.37 1.64
N LEU A 170 12.97 13.97 2.78
CA LEU A 170 13.68 14.09 4.06
C LEU A 170 14.98 13.27 4.12
N PRO A 171 15.01 11.96 3.78
CA PRO A 171 16.27 11.23 3.67
C PRO A 171 17.25 11.82 2.67
N GLU A 172 16.78 12.42 1.59
CA GLU A 172 17.63 13.09 0.61
C GLU A 172 18.24 14.38 1.18
N PHE A 173 17.46 15.19 1.88
CA PHE A 173 17.95 16.39 2.55
C PHE A 173 18.98 16.05 3.64
N LEU A 174 18.79 14.98 4.39
CA LEU A 174 19.77 14.52 5.37
C LEU A 174 21.12 14.16 4.72
N LYS A 175 21.12 13.57 3.52
CA LYS A 175 22.34 13.34 2.75
C LYS A 175 22.96 14.63 2.22
N GLN A 176 22.14 15.55 1.75
CA GLN A 176 22.59 16.83 1.23
C GLN A 176 23.17 17.72 2.35
N SER A 177 22.61 17.68 3.56
CA SER A 177 23.13 18.44 4.72
C SER A 177 24.59 18.12 5.03
N GLN A 178 25.02 16.87 4.83
CA GLN A 178 26.41 16.46 4.98
C GLN A 178 27.35 17.13 3.96
N ARG A 179 26.81 17.64 2.87
CA ARG A 179 27.53 18.35 1.80
C ARG A 179 27.46 19.88 1.95
N GLY A 180 26.80 20.36 3.01
CA GLY A 180 26.70 21.79 3.33
C GLY A 180 25.70 22.59 2.48
N TYR A 181 24.85 21.95 1.67
CA TYR A 181 23.83 22.64 0.88
C TYR A 181 22.55 21.81 0.72
N PHE A 182 21.44 22.50 0.45
CA PHE A 182 20.16 21.89 0.08
C PHE A 182 19.72 22.35 -1.30
N LYS A 183 19.35 21.41 -2.16
CA LYS A 183 18.76 21.70 -3.46
C LYS A 183 17.25 21.91 -3.30
N ILE A 184 16.80 23.14 -3.24
CA ILE A 184 15.38 23.50 -3.15
C ILE A 184 14.87 23.75 -4.57
N THR A 185 13.85 22.98 -4.98
CA THR A 185 13.25 23.10 -6.32
C THR A 185 12.42 24.37 -6.45
N ASP A 186 11.61 24.69 -5.44
CA ASP A 186 10.78 25.88 -5.37
C ASP A 186 10.55 26.25 -3.90
N LYS A 187 10.82 27.51 -3.54
CA LYS A 187 10.67 28.02 -2.18
C LYS A 187 9.21 28.14 -1.73
N GLN A 188 8.27 28.23 -2.68
CA GLN A 188 6.83 28.35 -2.40
C GLN A 188 6.12 27.00 -2.38
N MET A 189 6.83 25.92 -2.65
CA MET A 189 6.25 24.59 -2.75
C MET A 189 5.72 24.10 -1.40
N THR A 190 4.44 23.78 -1.34
CA THR A 190 3.78 23.18 -0.17
C THR A 190 3.47 21.70 -0.38
N ARG A 191 3.31 20.95 0.71
CA ARG A 191 2.93 19.53 0.68
C ARG A 191 2.04 19.21 1.87
N PHE A 192 1.06 18.36 1.64
CA PHE A 192 0.36 17.66 2.73
C PHE A 192 1.27 16.57 3.27
N ASN A 193 1.61 16.65 4.54
CA ASN A 193 2.50 15.70 5.19
C ASN A 193 1.74 14.89 6.24
N ILE A 194 2.12 13.62 6.36
CA ILE A 194 1.63 12.69 7.38
C ILE A 194 2.79 11.86 7.92
N SER A 195 2.78 11.50 9.17
CA SER A 195 3.74 10.53 9.71
C SER A 195 3.37 9.09 9.34
N LEU A 196 4.33 8.17 9.45
CA LEU A 196 4.05 6.73 9.24
C LEU A 196 3.04 6.19 10.26
N SER A 197 3.08 6.66 11.52
CA SER A 197 2.13 6.26 12.55
C SER A 197 0.71 6.70 12.23
N GLU A 198 0.51 7.98 11.90
CA GLU A 198 -0.81 8.50 11.50
C GLU A 198 -1.36 7.79 10.27
N ALA A 199 -0.52 7.49 9.27
CA ALA A 199 -0.94 6.73 8.11
C ALA A 199 -1.39 5.30 8.47
N VAL A 200 -0.73 4.66 9.44
CA VAL A 200 -1.15 3.35 9.97
C VAL A 200 -2.47 3.46 10.74
N ASP A 201 -2.59 4.46 11.61
CA ASP A 201 -3.81 4.67 12.41
C ASP A 201 -5.03 4.93 11.51
N MET A 202 -4.87 5.71 10.41
CA MET A 202 -5.92 5.90 9.41
C MET A 202 -6.36 4.58 8.75
N VAL A 203 -5.40 3.72 8.40
CA VAL A 203 -5.73 2.43 7.76
C VAL A 203 -6.42 1.48 8.74
N ILE A 204 -6.00 1.46 10.00
CA ILE A 204 -6.69 0.68 11.06
C ILE A 204 -8.10 1.23 11.26
N TRP A 205 -8.24 2.55 11.40
CA TRP A 205 -9.55 3.17 11.53
C TRP A 205 -10.46 2.81 10.34
N ALA A 206 -9.95 2.89 9.11
CA ALA A 206 -10.70 2.51 7.92
C ALA A 206 -11.08 1.02 7.92
N LEU A 207 -10.18 0.15 8.38
CA LEU A 207 -10.47 -1.28 8.50
C LEU A 207 -11.64 -1.55 9.45
N ASP A 208 -11.73 -0.81 10.54
CA ASP A 208 -12.77 -1.00 11.56
C ASP A 208 -14.10 -0.32 11.17
N ASN A 209 -14.06 0.86 10.53
CA ASN A 209 -15.24 1.75 10.40
C ASN A 209 -15.86 1.84 9.01
N THR A 210 -15.13 1.51 7.91
CA THR A 210 -15.70 1.64 6.57
C THR A 210 -16.67 0.50 6.25
N ILE A 211 -17.69 0.80 5.47
CA ILE A 211 -18.71 -0.16 5.01
C ILE A 211 -18.58 -0.50 3.51
N GLY A 212 -17.77 0.27 2.78
CA GLY A 212 -17.48 0.13 1.35
C GLY A 212 -17.98 1.31 0.53
N GLY A 213 -17.14 1.77 -0.40
CA GLY A 213 -17.42 2.92 -1.27
C GLY A 213 -16.79 4.24 -0.79
N GLU A 214 -16.16 4.25 0.38
CA GLU A 214 -15.57 5.47 0.95
C GLU A 214 -14.13 5.69 0.47
N ILE A 215 -13.79 6.97 0.31
CA ILE A 215 -12.42 7.47 0.22
C ILE A 215 -12.15 8.28 1.48
N ILE A 216 -11.31 7.74 2.36
CA ILE A 216 -10.94 8.38 3.62
C ILE A 216 -9.76 9.32 3.37
N VAL A 217 -9.88 10.55 3.81
CA VAL A 217 -8.87 11.61 3.69
C VAL A 217 -8.62 12.20 5.08
N PRO A 218 -7.34 12.51 5.47
CA PRO A 218 -7.03 13.15 6.75
C PRO A 218 -7.49 14.60 6.81
#